data_47f7cea29884cb236a0e4d2686269ba7
#
_entry.id   47f7cea29884cb236a0e4d2686269ba7
#
_cell.length_a   1.000
_cell.length_b   1.000
_cell.length_c   1.000
_cell.angle_alpha   90.00
_cell.angle_beta   90.00
_cell.angle_gamma   90.00
#
_symmetry.space_group_name_H-M   'P 1'
#
loop_
_entity.id
_entity.type
_entity.pdbx_description
1 polymer ?
#
loop_
_entity_poly.entity_id
_entity_poly.type
_entity_poly.pdbx_seq_one_letter_code
_entity_poly.pdbx_strand_id
1 'polypeptide(L)'
;MIKVDQYTCGQHAFFSLHNGENENDLKNMLKSYKPSKLSGRIVFFNAYDAAAEKIWPQLCIELTDAEEIYDYDYDDNLQYNGLEEYICYLPIPFSPVTGERIEFETVSNYNIDSDRIKEILVERDAVPKRRSNKNLNKIAKLNEEIGKLTKGIADIIYAECEIIDESSVDCAAMVIENLIRKE
;
A
#
# COMPACT_ATOMS: atom_id res chain seq x y z
N MET A 1 20.44 -5.69 9.06
CA MET A 1 19.03 -5.98 9.43
C MET A 1 18.22 -4.72 9.23
N ILE A 2 17.11 -4.79 8.50
CA ILE A 2 16.25 -3.63 8.22
C ILE A 2 15.22 -3.54 9.34
N LYS A 3 15.09 -2.36 9.97
CA LYS A 3 14.13 -2.14 11.05
C LYS A 3 12.82 -1.64 10.49
N VAL A 4 11.72 -2.24 10.92
CA VAL A 4 10.37 -1.88 10.48
C VAL A 4 9.45 -1.70 11.67
N ASP A 5 8.50 -0.79 11.54
CA ASP A 5 7.35 -0.69 12.41
C ASP A 5 6.24 -1.59 11.89
N GLN A 6 5.58 -2.32 12.78
CA GLN A 6 4.44 -3.15 12.45
C GLN A 6 3.17 -2.52 12.99
N TYR A 7 2.16 -2.44 12.12
CA TYR A 7 0.81 -2.03 12.48
C TYR A 7 -0.11 -3.23 12.34
N THR A 8 -0.83 -3.58 13.40
CA THR A 8 -1.76 -4.71 13.39
C THR A 8 -3.20 -4.23 13.44
N CYS A 9 -4.06 -4.85 12.62
CA CYS A 9 -5.50 -4.62 12.61
C CYS A 9 -6.19 -5.98 12.50
N GLY A 10 -6.80 -6.47 13.60
CA GLY A 10 -7.31 -7.83 13.66
C GLY A 10 -6.21 -8.86 13.39
N GLN A 11 -6.41 -9.70 12.36
CA GLN A 11 -5.43 -10.72 11.96
C GLN A 11 -4.39 -10.21 10.94
N HIS A 12 -4.52 -8.96 10.50
CA HIS A 12 -3.67 -8.39 9.47
C HIS A 12 -2.51 -7.58 10.06
N ALA A 13 -1.36 -7.63 9.38
CA ALA A 13 -0.19 -6.86 9.74
C ALA A 13 0.30 -6.05 8.54
N PHE A 14 0.60 -4.79 8.80
CA PHE A 14 1.17 -3.84 7.85
C PHE A 14 2.54 -3.39 8.37
N PHE A 15 3.44 -3.02 7.47
CA PHE A 15 4.79 -2.66 7.85
C PHE A 15 5.21 -1.34 7.22
N SER A 16 6.06 -0.58 7.91
CA SER A 16 6.75 0.58 7.37
C SER A 16 8.20 0.61 7.81
N LEU A 17 9.04 1.36 7.10
CA LEU A 17 10.41 1.60 7.55
C LEU A 17 10.40 2.41 8.84
N HIS A 18 11.17 1.94 9.82
CA HIS A 18 11.25 2.61 11.11
C HIS A 18 12.00 3.93 11.00
N ASN A 19 11.33 5.07 11.20
CA ASN A 19 11.85 6.43 11.33
C ASN A 19 13.01 6.81 10.37
N GLY A 20 13.07 6.23 9.17
CA GLY A 20 14.14 6.49 8.20
C GLY A 20 15.52 5.96 8.58
N GLU A 21 15.66 5.18 9.66
CA GLU A 21 16.95 4.60 10.09
C GLU A 21 17.61 3.73 9.00
N ASN A 22 16.80 3.16 8.11
CA ASN A 22 17.28 2.28 7.03
C ASN A 22 17.62 3.02 5.73
N GLU A 23 17.41 4.32 5.64
CA GLU A 23 17.63 5.05 4.38
C GLU A 23 19.05 4.92 3.85
N ASN A 24 20.05 4.97 4.72
CA ASN A 24 21.43 4.84 4.33
C ASN A 24 21.79 3.44 3.84
N ASP A 25 21.23 2.42 4.48
CA ASP A 25 21.43 1.02 4.10
C ASP A 25 20.80 0.76 2.73
N LEU A 26 19.57 1.22 2.50
CA LEU A 26 18.90 1.15 1.21
C LEU A 26 19.65 1.94 0.13
N LYS A 27 20.13 3.15 0.43
CA LYS A 27 20.95 3.96 -0.49
C LYS A 27 22.29 3.26 -0.84
N ASN A 28 22.91 2.58 0.11
CA ASN A 28 24.13 1.82 -0.14
C ASN A 28 23.86 0.58 -1.00
N MET A 29 22.76 -0.11 -0.77
CA MET A 29 22.31 -1.21 -1.63
C MET A 29 22.05 -0.72 -3.06
N LEU A 30 21.36 0.42 -3.23
CA LEU A 30 21.11 1.05 -4.53
C LEU A 30 22.41 1.38 -5.28
N LYS A 31 23.40 1.95 -4.58
CA LYS A 31 24.70 2.30 -5.20
C LYS A 31 25.46 1.08 -5.68
N SER A 32 25.32 -0.06 -5.00
CA SER A 32 26.01 -1.30 -5.31
C SER A 32 25.29 -2.13 -6.37
N TYR A 33 23.99 -1.92 -6.51
CA TYR A 33 23.16 -2.57 -7.51
C TYR A 33 23.14 -1.75 -8.80
N LYS A 34 23.80 -2.23 -9.83
CA LYS A 34 23.78 -1.64 -11.18
C LYS A 34 23.19 -2.67 -12.14
N PRO A 35 21.90 -2.69 -12.37
CA PRO A 35 21.31 -3.53 -13.41
C PRO A 35 21.85 -3.05 -14.77
N SER A 36 22.53 -3.92 -15.47
CA SER A 36 23.30 -3.55 -16.67
C SER A 36 22.43 -3.13 -17.87
N LYS A 37 21.14 -3.35 -17.85
CA LYS A 37 20.23 -3.09 -18.99
C LYS A 37 18.81 -2.68 -18.64
N LEU A 38 18.38 -2.74 -17.36
CA LEU A 38 17.05 -2.37 -16.95
C LEU A 38 17.11 -1.11 -16.10
N SER A 39 16.27 -0.14 -16.39
CA SER A 39 16.04 0.98 -15.47
C SER A 39 15.20 0.45 -14.31
N GLY A 40 15.73 0.49 -13.10
CA GLY A 40 15.04 0.04 -11.92
C GLY A 40 15.62 0.67 -10.67
N ARG A 41 14.84 0.70 -9.62
CA ARG A 41 15.27 1.14 -8.30
C ARG A 41 14.95 0.08 -7.25
N ILE A 42 15.73 0.05 -6.18
CA ILE A 42 15.40 -0.78 -5.03
C ILE A 42 14.39 -0.01 -4.18
N VAL A 43 13.29 -0.67 -3.84
CA VAL A 43 12.22 -0.11 -3.04
C VAL A 43 11.88 -1.05 -1.89
N PHE A 44 11.40 -0.50 -0.79
CA PHE A 44 10.69 -1.25 0.23
C PHE A 44 9.24 -1.39 -0.22
N PHE A 45 8.75 -2.62 -0.22
CA PHE A 45 7.41 -2.94 -0.69
C PHE A 45 6.71 -3.87 0.31
N ASN A 46 5.44 -3.61 0.55
CA ASN A 46 4.61 -4.50 1.35
C ASN A 46 3.88 -5.48 0.42
N ALA A 47 4.39 -6.70 0.31
CA ALA A 47 3.76 -7.72 -0.51
C ALA A 47 2.51 -8.27 0.17
N TYR A 48 1.47 -8.50 -0.63
CA TYR A 48 0.24 -9.15 -0.19
C TYR A 48 0.15 -10.55 -0.78
N ASP A 49 -0.05 -11.54 0.11
CA ASP A 49 -0.35 -12.91 -0.30
C ASP A 49 -1.86 -13.15 -0.17
N ALA A 50 -2.53 -13.21 -1.30
CA ALA A 50 -3.98 -13.43 -1.35
C ALA A 50 -4.40 -14.81 -0.81
N ALA A 51 -3.52 -15.82 -0.89
CA ALA A 51 -3.81 -17.15 -0.38
C ALA A 51 -3.68 -17.24 1.15
N ALA A 52 -2.71 -16.50 1.71
CA ALA A 52 -2.48 -16.44 3.14
C ALA A 52 -3.20 -15.25 3.80
N GLU A 53 -3.82 -14.37 3.02
CA GLU A 53 -4.42 -13.10 3.48
C GLU A 53 -3.46 -12.30 4.38
N LYS A 54 -2.17 -12.29 3.99
CA LYS A 54 -1.10 -11.75 4.81
C LYS A 54 -0.26 -10.74 4.04
N ILE A 55 0.05 -9.63 4.71
CA ILE A 55 0.99 -8.62 4.26
C ILE A 55 2.34 -8.84 4.95
N TRP A 56 3.43 -8.74 4.21
CA TRP A 56 4.80 -8.77 4.77
C TRP A 56 5.74 -7.82 4.04
N PRO A 57 6.76 -7.30 4.74
CA PRO A 57 7.74 -6.42 4.12
C PRO A 57 8.67 -7.21 3.19
N GLN A 58 8.98 -6.61 2.06
CA GLN A 58 9.98 -7.11 1.12
C GLN A 58 10.87 -5.97 0.64
N LEU A 59 12.10 -6.30 0.31
CA LEU A 59 12.92 -5.44 -0.52
C LEU A 59 12.79 -5.92 -1.96
N CYS A 60 12.51 -5.01 -2.88
CA CYS A 60 12.24 -5.34 -4.28
C CYS A 60 13.04 -4.44 -5.21
N ILE A 61 13.26 -4.94 -6.42
CA ILE A 61 13.59 -4.10 -7.56
C ILE A 61 12.26 -3.71 -8.20
N GLU A 62 11.98 -2.42 -8.23
CA GLU A 62 10.89 -1.86 -9.03
C GLU A 62 11.38 -1.69 -10.45
N LEU A 63 10.73 -2.34 -11.39
CA LEU A 63 10.98 -2.21 -12.81
C LEU A 63 9.77 -1.52 -13.43
N THR A 64 10.05 -0.46 -14.18
CA THR A 64 9.01 0.23 -14.94
C THR A 64 9.23 -0.06 -16.41
N ASP A 65 8.20 -0.51 -17.08
CA ASP A 65 8.11 -0.65 -18.53
C ASP A 65 6.96 0.20 -19.04
N ALA A 66 7.05 0.66 -20.28
CA ALA A 66 6.02 1.47 -20.88
C ALA A 66 5.66 0.91 -22.25
N GLU A 67 4.38 0.67 -22.48
CA GLU A 67 3.84 0.21 -23.75
C GLU A 67 3.04 1.31 -24.42
N GLU A 68 3.26 1.49 -25.73
CA GLU A 68 2.47 2.44 -26.51
C GLU A 68 1.07 1.85 -26.73
N ILE A 69 0.05 2.63 -26.32
CA ILE A 69 -1.34 2.25 -26.55
C ILE A 69 -1.82 2.90 -27.82
N TYR A 70 -2.43 2.07 -28.64
CA TYR A 70 -3.10 2.49 -29.87
C TYR A 70 -4.58 2.09 -29.79
N ASP A 71 -5.44 3.02 -30.12
CA ASP A 71 -6.89 2.80 -30.17
C ASP A 71 -7.44 3.14 -31.55
N TYR A 72 -8.62 2.63 -31.88
CA TYR A 72 -9.27 2.93 -33.15
C TYR A 72 -10.20 4.14 -32.99
N ASP A 73 -10.09 5.11 -33.88
CA ASP A 73 -11.06 6.21 -33.96
C ASP A 73 -12.39 5.75 -34.59
N TYR A 74 -13.35 6.68 -34.70
CA TYR A 74 -14.66 6.41 -35.26
C TYR A 74 -14.65 6.01 -36.77
N ASP A 75 -13.52 6.25 -37.44
CA ASP A 75 -13.32 5.93 -38.87
C ASP A 75 -12.42 4.68 -39.05
N ASP A 76 -12.25 3.86 -37.98
CA ASP A 76 -11.41 2.66 -37.92
C ASP A 76 -9.91 2.92 -38.22
N ASN A 77 -9.43 4.15 -38.02
CA ASN A 77 -7.99 4.42 -38.11
C ASN A 77 -7.31 4.24 -36.76
N LEU A 78 -6.17 3.56 -36.79
CA LEU A 78 -5.36 3.37 -35.60
C LEU A 78 -4.72 4.69 -35.16
N GLN A 79 -5.02 5.16 -33.96
CA GLN A 79 -4.48 6.38 -33.38
C GLN A 79 -3.67 6.06 -32.12
N TYR A 80 -2.55 6.78 -31.93
CA TYR A 80 -1.79 6.72 -30.71
C TYR A 80 -2.58 7.35 -29.56
N ASN A 81 -2.83 6.56 -28.50
CA ASN A 81 -3.64 6.98 -27.34
C ASN A 81 -2.81 7.23 -26.08
N GLY A 82 -1.49 7.08 -26.15
CA GLY A 82 -0.59 7.36 -25.03
C GLY A 82 0.38 6.24 -24.73
N LEU A 83 0.98 6.33 -23.54
CA LEU A 83 1.82 5.30 -22.94
C LEU A 83 1.10 4.74 -21.73
N GLU A 84 1.05 3.42 -21.61
CA GLU A 84 0.68 2.73 -20.38
C GLU A 84 1.96 2.28 -19.69
N GLU A 85 2.12 2.71 -18.43
CA GLU A 85 3.26 2.32 -17.61
C GLU A 85 2.88 1.11 -16.75
N TYR A 86 3.70 0.06 -16.84
CA TYR A 86 3.57 -1.13 -16.01
C TYR A 86 4.70 -1.16 -14.99
N ILE A 87 4.32 -1.33 -13.73
CA ILE A 87 5.28 -1.47 -12.64
C ILE A 87 5.30 -2.93 -12.19
N CYS A 88 6.50 -3.51 -12.13
CA CYS A 88 6.73 -4.86 -11.64
C CYS A 88 7.69 -4.83 -10.46
N TYR A 89 7.40 -5.60 -9.42
CA TYR A 89 8.25 -5.71 -8.23
C TYR A 89 8.89 -7.10 -8.17
N LEU A 90 10.23 -7.15 -8.30
CA LEU A 90 10.99 -8.39 -8.17
C LEU A 90 11.63 -8.48 -6.79
N PRO A 91 11.25 -9.45 -5.93
CA PRO A 91 11.82 -9.60 -4.60
C PRO A 91 13.33 -9.83 -4.63
N ILE A 92 14.05 -9.17 -3.72
CA ILE A 92 15.48 -9.34 -3.50
C ILE A 92 15.65 -10.04 -2.14
N PRO A 93 15.84 -11.34 -2.09
CA PRO A 93 15.98 -12.06 -0.81
C PRO A 93 17.38 -11.92 -0.19
N PHE A 94 18.37 -11.46 -0.96
CA PHE A 94 19.75 -11.32 -0.51
C PHE A 94 20.30 -9.93 -0.80
N SER A 95 21.11 -9.41 0.12
CA SER A 95 21.80 -8.14 -0.07
C SER A 95 22.71 -8.21 -1.29
N PRO A 96 22.59 -7.31 -2.28
CA PRO A 96 23.52 -7.24 -3.41
C PRO A 96 24.91 -6.74 -3.01
N VAL A 97 25.06 -6.22 -1.78
CA VAL A 97 26.33 -5.71 -1.24
C VAL A 97 27.09 -6.79 -0.51
N THR A 98 26.43 -7.52 0.39
CA THR A 98 27.07 -8.49 1.29
C THR A 98 26.77 -9.95 0.89
N GLY A 99 25.79 -10.21 0.07
CA GLY A 99 25.32 -11.56 -0.26
C GLY A 99 24.56 -12.26 0.88
N GLU A 100 24.36 -11.57 2.00
CA GLU A 100 23.61 -12.10 3.11
C GLU A 100 22.11 -12.00 2.88
N ARG A 101 21.36 -12.90 3.50
CA ARG A 101 19.90 -12.86 3.45
C ARG A 101 19.39 -11.56 4.08
N ILE A 102 18.42 -10.93 3.44
CA ILE A 102 17.77 -9.74 3.97
C ILE A 102 16.76 -10.17 5.03
N GLU A 103 16.91 -9.61 6.22
CA GLU A 103 16.03 -9.85 7.35
C GLU A 103 15.46 -8.53 7.84
N PHE A 104 14.20 -8.58 8.27
CA PHE A 104 13.49 -7.45 8.83
C PHE A 104 13.36 -7.64 10.34
N GLU A 105 13.67 -6.60 11.10
CA GLU A 105 13.48 -6.54 12.54
C GLU A 105 12.31 -5.63 12.85
N THR A 106 11.28 -6.17 13.49
CA THR A 106 10.16 -5.37 13.99
C THR A 106 10.57 -4.70 15.30
N VAL A 107 10.69 -3.38 15.28
CA VAL A 107 11.13 -2.59 16.45
C VAL A 107 9.98 -1.98 17.23
N SER A 108 8.83 -1.78 16.61
CA SER A 108 7.62 -1.25 17.25
C SER A 108 6.38 -1.94 16.72
N ASN A 109 5.42 -2.19 17.61
CA ASN A 109 4.12 -2.74 17.27
C ASN A 109 3.03 -1.74 17.66
N TYR A 110 2.22 -1.34 16.69
CA TYR A 110 1.06 -0.48 16.87
C TYR A 110 -0.21 -1.29 16.59
N ASN A 111 -1.15 -1.26 17.51
CA ASN A 111 -2.43 -1.94 17.33
C ASN A 111 -3.50 -0.94 16.89
N ILE A 112 -4.14 -1.23 15.78
CA ILE A 112 -5.31 -0.47 15.30
C ILE A 112 -6.55 -1.10 15.90
N ASP A 113 -7.40 -0.29 16.52
CA ASP A 113 -8.62 -0.73 17.18
C ASP A 113 -9.65 -1.22 16.16
N SER A 114 -9.50 -2.48 15.75
CA SER A 114 -10.38 -3.13 14.78
C SER A 114 -11.82 -3.26 15.29
N ASP A 115 -12.00 -3.49 16.59
CA ASP A 115 -13.33 -3.63 17.18
C ASP A 115 -14.09 -2.30 17.14
N ARG A 116 -13.40 -1.20 17.44
CA ARG A 116 -13.97 0.13 17.31
C ARG A 116 -14.34 0.46 15.86
N ILE A 117 -13.51 0.07 14.91
CA ILE A 117 -13.80 0.26 13.48
C ILE A 117 -15.03 -0.57 13.08
N LYS A 118 -15.13 -1.82 13.52
CA LYS A 118 -16.34 -2.66 13.30
C LYS A 118 -17.63 -1.98 13.80
N GLU A 119 -17.60 -1.43 15.01
CA GLU A 119 -18.73 -0.70 15.56
C GLU A 119 -19.13 0.50 14.68
N ILE A 120 -18.13 1.30 14.26
CA ILE A 120 -18.36 2.46 13.40
C ILE A 120 -18.96 2.05 12.06
N LEU A 121 -18.46 0.95 11.45
CA LEU A 121 -18.97 0.42 10.20
C LEU A 121 -20.45 0.02 10.32
N VAL A 122 -20.80 -0.69 11.39
CA VAL A 122 -22.19 -1.07 11.68
C VAL A 122 -23.07 0.17 11.85
N GLU A 123 -22.61 1.17 12.60
CA GLU A 123 -23.34 2.43 12.77
C GLU A 123 -23.50 3.19 11.45
N ARG A 124 -22.47 3.22 10.62
CA ARG A 124 -22.49 3.87 9.30
C ARG A 124 -23.49 3.19 8.37
N ASP A 125 -23.48 1.85 8.32
CA ASP A 125 -24.36 1.07 7.45
C ASP A 125 -25.83 1.16 7.89
N ALA A 126 -26.08 1.42 9.18
CA ALA A 126 -27.42 1.67 9.72
C ALA A 126 -27.97 3.06 9.38
N VAL A 127 -27.17 3.98 8.85
CA VAL A 127 -27.65 5.31 8.45
C VAL A 127 -28.59 5.16 7.24
N PRO A 128 -29.82 5.72 7.31
CA PRO A 128 -30.77 5.62 6.20
C PRO A 128 -30.19 6.12 4.88
N LYS A 129 -30.35 5.35 3.80
CA LYS A 129 -29.85 5.70 2.45
C LYS A 129 -30.52 6.94 1.84
N ARG A 130 -31.57 7.50 2.49
CA ARG A 130 -32.21 8.74 2.06
C ARG A 130 -31.21 9.89 2.14
N ARG A 131 -30.97 10.56 1.03
CA ARG A 131 -30.10 11.74 0.95
C ARG A 131 -30.73 12.91 1.72
N SER A 132 -30.26 13.14 2.93
CA SER A 132 -30.53 14.32 3.74
C SER A 132 -29.22 14.85 4.27
N ASN A 133 -29.11 16.17 4.44
CA ASN A 133 -27.89 16.79 5.00
C ASN A 133 -27.51 16.18 6.37
N LYS A 134 -28.52 15.82 7.17
CA LYS A 134 -28.29 15.16 8.47
C LYS A 134 -27.61 13.81 8.31
N ASN A 135 -28.06 12.98 7.37
CA ASN A 135 -27.49 11.65 7.13
C ASN A 135 -26.08 11.76 6.54
N LEU A 136 -25.89 12.68 5.57
CA LEU A 136 -24.58 12.93 4.97
C LEU A 136 -23.56 13.40 6.02
N ASN A 137 -23.95 14.34 6.88
CA ASN A 137 -23.09 14.82 7.96
C ASN A 137 -22.76 13.72 8.97
N LYS A 138 -23.71 12.80 9.26
CA LYS A 138 -23.43 11.67 10.14
C LYS A 138 -22.42 10.72 9.51
N ILE A 139 -22.60 10.35 8.25
CA ILE A 139 -21.64 9.48 7.51
C ILE A 139 -20.26 10.13 7.47
N ALA A 140 -20.17 11.43 7.16
CA ALA A 140 -18.90 12.15 7.11
C ALA A 140 -18.13 12.09 8.45
N LYS A 141 -18.86 12.27 9.58
CA LYS A 141 -18.23 12.16 10.91
C LYS A 141 -17.71 10.76 11.21
N LEU A 142 -18.47 9.72 10.84
CA LEU A 142 -18.05 8.34 11.05
C LEU A 142 -16.82 7.99 10.18
N ASN A 143 -16.80 8.46 8.93
CA ASN A 143 -15.63 8.30 8.06
C ASN A 143 -14.40 9.05 8.62
N GLU A 144 -14.59 10.26 9.15
CA GLU A 144 -13.51 11.01 9.81
C GLU A 144 -12.94 10.25 11.02
N GLU A 145 -13.81 9.59 11.80
CA GLU A 145 -13.38 8.79 12.96
C GLU A 145 -12.56 7.57 12.50
N ILE A 146 -13.00 6.85 11.45
CA ILE A 146 -12.22 5.76 10.86
C ILE A 146 -10.87 6.30 10.36
N GLY A 147 -10.85 7.42 9.64
CA GLY A 147 -9.61 8.02 9.16
C GLY A 147 -8.62 8.36 10.28
N LYS A 148 -9.11 8.80 11.45
CA LYS A 148 -8.26 9.04 12.62
C LYS A 148 -7.68 7.76 13.22
N LEU A 149 -8.47 6.69 13.27
CA LEU A 149 -8.01 5.39 13.78
C LEU A 149 -7.00 4.72 12.84
N THR A 150 -7.09 4.99 11.54
CA THR A 150 -6.19 4.45 10.51
C THR A 150 -5.01 5.35 10.19
N LYS A 151 -4.97 6.55 10.78
CA LYS A 151 -3.88 7.50 10.54
C LYS A 151 -2.54 6.91 10.96
N GLY A 152 -1.56 6.98 10.10
CA GLY A 152 -0.20 6.47 10.33
C GLY A 152 0.13 5.19 9.54
N ILE A 153 -0.89 4.48 9.01
CA ILE A 153 -0.66 3.39 8.07
C ILE A 153 -1.03 3.75 6.63
N ALA A 154 -1.51 4.98 6.42
CA ALA A 154 -1.92 5.46 5.10
C ALA A 154 -0.80 5.33 4.06
N ASP A 155 0.41 5.77 4.40
CA ASP A 155 1.57 5.69 3.50
C ASP A 155 1.97 4.25 3.19
N ILE A 156 1.74 3.33 4.13
CA ILE A 156 2.04 1.90 3.99
C ILE A 156 1.08 1.26 2.98
N ILE A 157 -0.19 1.58 3.11
CA ILE A 157 -1.25 1.02 2.28
C ILE A 157 -1.24 1.65 0.89
N TYR A 158 -0.86 2.92 0.78
CA TYR A 158 -0.77 3.62 -0.50
C TYR A 158 0.20 2.93 -1.48
N ALA A 159 1.29 2.36 -0.98
CA ALA A 159 2.23 1.61 -1.82
C ALA A 159 1.60 0.34 -2.45
N GLU A 160 0.50 -0.16 -1.91
CA GLU A 160 -0.18 -1.38 -2.39
C GLU A 160 -1.47 -1.09 -3.18
N CYS A 161 -1.98 0.14 -3.10
CA CYS A 161 -3.20 0.52 -3.80
C CYS A 161 -2.86 1.23 -5.12
N GLU A 162 -2.46 0.49 -6.14
CA GLU A 162 -2.17 1.02 -7.49
C GLU A 162 -3.36 1.73 -8.19
N ILE A 163 -4.53 1.77 -7.57
CA ILE A 163 -5.76 2.12 -8.31
C ILE A 163 -6.50 3.32 -7.74
N ILE A 164 -6.07 3.94 -6.61
CA ILE A 164 -6.96 4.90 -5.95
C ILE A 164 -6.33 6.27 -5.76
N ASP A 165 -6.98 7.15 -6.46
CA ASP A 165 -6.90 8.58 -6.51
C ASP A 165 -6.89 9.26 -5.12
N GLU A 166 -5.99 10.19 -4.98
CA GLU A 166 -5.99 11.46 -4.25
C GLU A 166 -5.90 11.52 -2.73
N SER A 167 -6.23 10.52 -1.93
CA SER A 167 -5.89 10.61 -0.49
C SER A 167 -5.44 9.28 0.11
N SER A 168 -4.19 9.22 0.50
CA SER A 168 -3.59 8.06 1.17
C SER A 168 -4.38 7.63 2.43
N VAL A 169 -5.03 8.58 3.11
CA VAL A 169 -5.86 8.31 4.30
C VAL A 169 -7.15 7.59 3.92
N ASP A 170 -7.82 8.01 2.85
CA ASP A 170 -9.07 7.37 2.40
C ASP A 170 -8.79 5.97 1.86
N CYS A 171 -7.66 5.77 1.18
CA CYS A 171 -7.21 4.46 0.74
C CYS A 171 -6.94 3.52 1.91
N ALA A 172 -6.21 3.97 2.93
CA ALA A 172 -5.92 3.19 4.13
C ALA A 172 -7.21 2.78 4.85
N ALA A 173 -8.12 3.72 5.07
CA ALA A 173 -9.41 3.47 5.70
C ALA A 173 -10.21 2.42 4.91
N MET A 174 -10.25 2.53 3.58
CA MET A 174 -10.99 1.62 2.72
C MET A 174 -10.40 0.20 2.72
N VAL A 175 -9.08 0.05 2.68
CA VAL A 175 -8.43 -1.26 2.77
C VAL A 175 -8.74 -1.90 4.12
N ILE A 176 -8.58 -1.17 5.22
CA ILE A 176 -8.88 -1.68 6.56
C ILE A 176 -10.36 -2.05 6.70
N GLU A 177 -11.29 -1.22 6.21
CA GLU A 177 -12.72 -1.56 6.18
C GLU A 177 -12.98 -2.87 5.46
N ASN A 178 -12.35 -3.07 4.30
CA ASN A 178 -12.52 -4.30 3.52
C ASN A 178 -11.96 -5.52 4.22
N LEU A 179 -10.83 -5.40 4.91
CA LEU A 179 -10.24 -6.48 5.69
C LEU A 179 -11.14 -6.84 6.88
N ILE A 180 -11.56 -5.85 7.65
CA ILE A 180 -12.43 -6.02 8.82
C ILE A 180 -13.79 -6.64 8.43
N ARG A 181 -14.35 -6.31 7.26
CA ARG A 181 -15.61 -6.88 6.78
C ARG A 181 -15.52 -8.35 6.36
N LYS A 182 -14.30 -8.83 6.07
CA LYS A 182 -14.06 -10.23 5.70
C LYS A 182 -13.86 -11.15 6.91
N GLU A 183 -13.46 -10.58 8.06
CA GLU A 183 -13.38 -11.29 9.34
C GLU A 183 -14.78 -11.53 9.95
#